data_92953f089c35b5c2d78e4ff405abc7bb
#
_entry.id   92953f089c35b5c2d78e4ff405abc7bb
#
_cell.length_a   1.000
_cell.length_b   1.000
_cell.length_c   1.000
_cell.angle_alpha   90.00
_cell.angle_beta   90.00
_cell.angle_gamma   90.00
#
_symmetry.space_group_name_H-M   'P 1'
#
loop_
_entity.id
_entity.type
_entity.pdbx_description
1 polymer ?
#
loop_
_entity_poly.entity_id
_entity_poly.type
_entity_poly.pdbx_seq_one_letter_code
_entity_poly.pdbx_strand_id
1 'polypeptide(L)'
;MQRTQTPQAQKYTRSELVARLVRAGELQVSGDDQAELETYFDQEVFRFHGPGGFDTDCAGLLAYFASLRAAFDDRKITRGIVVAEGNTIACQTWIEGTFTCEFTQSPAGPLPPNGASVVMDLINIFRFDDDGRLIEEFVRTDYRTLLRQLGAEGR
;
A
#
# COMPACT_ATOMS: atom_id res chain seq x y z
N MET A 1 34.33 -26.61 9.04
CA MET A 1 34.54 -25.16 9.20
C MET A 1 33.28 -24.46 8.78
N GLN A 2 32.47 -23.98 9.72
CA GLN A 2 31.36 -23.09 9.44
C GLN A 2 31.98 -21.72 9.08
N ARG A 3 31.77 -21.27 7.83
CA ARG A 3 32.05 -19.90 7.47
C ARG A 3 31.04 -19.01 8.22
N THR A 4 31.52 -18.31 9.21
CA THR A 4 30.79 -17.20 9.81
C THR A 4 30.60 -16.17 8.69
N GLN A 5 29.43 -16.12 8.08
CA GLN A 5 29.07 -15.01 7.21
C GLN A 5 29.02 -13.78 8.09
N THR A 6 29.94 -12.86 7.87
CA THR A 6 29.88 -11.51 8.43
C THR A 6 28.54 -10.93 7.97
N PRO A 7 27.68 -10.41 8.88
CA PRO A 7 26.45 -9.77 8.45
C PRO A 7 26.80 -8.65 7.48
N GLN A 8 26.29 -8.74 6.25
CA GLN A 8 26.48 -7.70 5.25
C GLN A 8 25.83 -6.43 5.80
N ALA A 9 26.60 -5.34 5.91
CA ALA A 9 26.09 -4.07 6.42
C ALA A 9 24.90 -3.63 5.57
N GLN A 10 23.75 -3.39 6.20
CA GLN A 10 22.54 -2.95 5.53
C GLN A 10 22.79 -1.57 4.89
N LYS A 11 22.53 -1.43 3.58
CA LYS A 11 22.77 -0.19 2.82
C LYS A 11 21.93 0.98 3.32
N TYR A 12 20.68 0.70 3.75
CA TYR A 12 19.74 1.68 4.30
C TYR A 12 19.51 1.42 5.78
N THR A 13 19.49 2.48 6.57
CA THR A 13 19.10 2.41 7.98
C THR A 13 17.58 2.16 8.09
N ARG A 14 17.14 1.75 9.29
CA ARG A 14 15.71 1.63 9.61
C ARG A 14 14.95 2.93 9.29
N SER A 15 15.48 4.07 9.74
CA SER A 15 14.86 5.38 9.54
C SER A 15 14.76 5.75 8.06
N GLU A 16 15.76 5.43 7.27
CA GLU A 16 15.77 5.68 5.83
C GLU A 16 14.72 4.82 5.10
N LEU A 17 14.61 3.53 5.44
CA LEU A 17 13.57 2.66 4.86
C LEU A 17 12.16 3.11 5.24
N VAL A 18 11.95 3.51 6.50
CA VAL A 18 10.66 4.04 6.96
C VAL A 18 10.31 5.34 6.22
N ALA A 19 11.28 6.25 6.05
CA ALA A 19 11.06 7.49 5.30
C ALA A 19 10.69 7.23 3.84
N ARG A 20 11.34 6.27 3.19
CA ARG A 20 11.02 5.85 1.82
C ARG A 20 9.60 5.28 1.74
N LEU A 21 9.21 4.44 2.70
CA LEU A 21 7.86 3.88 2.77
C LEU A 21 6.79 4.95 2.93
N VAL A 22 7.01 5.88 3.84
CA VAL A 22 6.08 6.99 4.10
C VAL A 22 5.91 7.85 2.84
N ARG A 23 7.00 8.20 2.20
CA ARG A 23 6.97 9.00 0.96
C ARG A 23 6.26 8.27 -0.18
N ALA A 24 6.55 6.99 -0.38
CA ALA A 24 5.87 6.20 -1.40
C ALA A 24 4.35 6.17 -1.17
N GLY A 25 3.90 5.99 0.08
CA GLY A 25 2.49 6.02 0.43
C GLY A 25 1.82 7.37 0.15
N GLU A 26 2.49 8.46 0.49
CA GLU A 26 2.00 9.82 0.18
C GLU A 26 1.81 10.02 -1.32
N LEU A 27 2.76 9.59 -2.13
CA LEU A 27 2.69 9.69 -3.60
C LEU A 27 1.60 8.78 -4.19
N GLN A 28 1.40 7.58 -3.64
CA GLN A 28 0.31 6.70 -4.07
C GLN A 28 -1.07 7.34 -3.85
N VAL A 29 -1.25 8.00 -2.73
CA VAL A 29 -2.54 8.60 -2.36
C VAL A 29 -2.74 9.96 -3.03
N SER A 30 -1.70 10.76 -3.22
CA SER A 30 -1.79 12.07 -3.86
C SER A 30 -1.75 12.02 -5.40
N GLY A 31 -0.88 11.15 -5.93
CA GLY A 31 -0.60 11.12 -7.37
C GLY A 31 0.29 12.27 -7.87
N ASP A 32 0.97 12.98 -6.97
CA ASP A 32 1.69 14.19 -7.30
C ASP A 32 2.93 13.98 -8.17
N ASP A 33 3.62 12.87 -8.03
CA ASP A 33 4.83 12.55 -8.79
C ASP A 33 4.94 11.05 -9.05
N GLN A 34 4.39 10.64 -10.18
CA GLN A 34 4.41 9.22 -10.61
C GLN A 34 5.83 8.72 -10.86
N ALA A 35 6.70 9.54 -11.42
CA ALA A 35 8.08 9.15 -11.73
C ALA A 35 8.88 8.91 -10.45
N GLU A 36 8.72 9.76 -9.43
CA GLU A 36 9.33 9.53 -8.12
C GLU A 36 8.78 8.24 -7.49
N LEU A 37 7.45 8.04 -7.51
CA LEU A 37 6.81 6.86 -6.94
C LEU A 37 7.40 5.57 -7.51
N GLU A 38 7.57 5.49 -8.82
CA GLU A 38 8.11 4.32 -9.51
C GLU A 38 9.54 3.98 -9.06
N THR A 39 10.32 4.96 -8.64
CA THR A 39 11.69 4.71 -8.13
C THR A 39 11.73 3.93 -6.82
N TYR A 40 10.64 3.89 -6.07
CA TYR A 40 10.55 3.15 -4.80
C TYR A 40 10.26 1.66 -4.97
N PHE A 41 9.99 1.20 -6.19
CA PHE A 41 9.66 -0.19 -6.51
C PHE A 41 10.72 -0.83 -7.40
N ASP A 42 10.99 -2.11 -7.17
CA ASP A 42 11.52 -2.96 -8.22
C ASP A 42 10.35 -3.43 -9.09
N GLN A 43 10.13 -2.75 -10.21
CA GLN A 43 8.93 -2.94 -11.02
C GLN A 43 8.83 -4.32 -11.67
N GLU A 44 9.96 -5.02 -11.85
CA GLU A 44 9.98 -6.36 -12.46
C GLU A 44 9.68 -7.46 -11.44
N VAL A 45 10.10 -7.26 -10.19
CA VAL A 45 10.05 -8.29 -9.13
C VAL A 45 8.87 -8.12 -8.20
N PHE A 46 8.41 -6.87 -8.00
CA PHE A 46 7.41 -6.54 -7.00
C PHE A 46 6.13 -7.39 -7.11
N ARG A 47 5.67 -7.88 -5.95
CA ARG A 47 4.38 -8.59 -5.80
C ARG A 47 3.57 -8.02 -4.65
N PHE A 48 2.30 -7.82 -4.90
CA PHE A 48 1.30 -7.36 -3.94
C PHE A 48 0.34 -8.50 -3.61
N HIS A 49 0.15 -8.76 -2.34
CA HIS A 49 -0.77 -9.76 -1.81
C HIS A 49 -1.82 -9.06 -0.94
N GLY A 50 -2.97 -8.80 -1.52
CA GLY A 50 -4.02 -8.03 -0.90
C GLY A 50 -5.15 -8.86 -0.31
N PRO A 51 -6.13 -8.17 0.30
CA PRO A 51 -7.31 -8.81 0.86
C PRO A 51 -8.14 -9.48 -0.23
N GLY A 52 -8.86 -10.56 0.13
CA GLY A 52 -9.75 -11.23 -0.81
C GLY A 52 -9.05 -11.93 -1.97
N GLY A 53 -7.75 -12.25 -1.84
CA GLY A 53 -6.98 -12.90 -2.89
C GLY A 53 -6.57 -11.98 -4.04
N PHE A 54 -6.60 -10.67 -3.83
CA PHE A 54 -6.12 -9.70 -4.83
C PHE A 54 -4.58 -9.71 -4.88
N ASP A 55 -4.05 -10.52 -5.76
CA ASP A 55 -2.61 -10.62 -6.02
C ASP A 55 -2.29 -9.92 -7.34
N THR A 56 -1.28 -9.05 -7.35
CA THR A 56 -0.91 -8.31 -8.55
C THR A 56 0.58 -7.93 -8.55
N ASP A 57 1.01 -7.34 -9.65
CA ASP A 57 2.34 -6.78 -9.81
C ASP A 57 2.37 -5.26 -9.56
N CYS A 58 3.48 -4.61 -9.82
CA CYS A 58 3.63 -3.16 -9.66
C CYS A 58 2.62 -2.38 -10.52
N ALA A 59 2.49 -2.75 -11.79
CA ALA A 59 1.56 -2.06 -12.70
C ALA A 59 0.11 -2.19 -12.22
N GLY A 60 -0.29 -3.35 -11.73
CA GLY A 60 -1.63 -3.58 -11.19
C GLY A 60 -1.90 -2.77 -9.91
N LEU A 61 -0.90 -2.66 -9.02
CA LEU A 61 -1.04 -1.84 -7.81
C LEU A 61 -1.15 -0.36 -8.15
N LEU A 62 -0.33 0.14 -9.09
CA LEU A 62 -0.41 1.53 -9.54
C LEU A 62 -1.75 1.84 -10.18
N ALA A 63 -2.31 0.93 -10.97
CA ALA A 63 -3.65 1.07 -11.56
C ALA A 63 -4.75 1.09 -10.49
N TYR A 64 -4.64 0.26 -9.46
CA TYR A 64 -5.56 0.27 -8.32
C TYR A 64 -5.57 1.64 -7.62
N PHE A 65 -4.39 2.19 -7.31
CA PHE A 65 -4.31 3.51 -6.67
C PHE A 65 -4.82 4.63 -7.58
N ALA A 66 -4.62 4.53 -8.90
CA ALA A 66 -5.23 5.48 -9.83
C ALA A 66 -6.76 5.44 -9.76
N SER A 67 -7.36 4.26 -9.68
CA SER A 67 -8.80 4.12 -9.51
C SER A 67 -9.30 4.66 -8.16
N LEU A 68 -8.51 4.48 -7.11
CA LEU A 68 -8.81 5.02 -5.78
C LEU A 68 -8.78 6.55 -5.79
N ARG A 69 -7.76 7.16 -6.39
CA ARG A 69 -7.68 8.62 -6.52
C ARG A 69 -8.82 9.21 -7.32
N ALA A 70 -9.28 8.50 -8.35
CA ALA A 70 -10.42 8.93 -9.16
C ALA A 70 -11.75 8.86 -8.40
N ALA A 71 -11.87 7.93 -7.45
CA ALA A 71 -13.10 7.68 -6.72
C ALA A 71 -13.28 8.53 -5.45
N PHE A 72 -12.17 8.94 -4.82
CA PHE A 72 -12.19 9.58 -3.50
C PHE A 72 -11.60 10.98 -3.53
N ASP A 73 -12.28 11.93 -2.88
CA ASP A 73 -11.77 13.26 -2.58
C ASP A 73 -11.20 13.31 -1.15
N ASP A 74 -10.46 14.38 -0.84
CA ASP A 74 -9.88 14.65 0.49
C ASP A 74 -9.07 13.45 1.04
N ARG A 75 -8.28 12.86 0.18
CA ARG A 75 -7.51 11.66 0.50
C ARG A 75 -6.37 11.96 1.47
N LYS A 76 -6.18 11.04 2.43
CA LYS A 76 -5.12 11.10 3.42
C LYS A 76 -4.60 9.69 3.70
N ILE A 77 -3.30 9.56 3.89
CA ILE A 77 -2.67 8.34 4.40
C ILE A 77 -1.95 8.64 5.71
N THR A 78 -2.11 7.75 6.68
CA THR A 78 -1.46 7.85 8.00
C THR A 78 -0.87 6.49 8.34
N ARG A 79 0.38 6.48 8.83
CA ARG A 79 1.02 5.29 9.40
C ARG A 79 0.95 5.36 10.92
N GLY A 80 0.49 4.27 11.54
CA GLY A 80 0.44 4.13 13.00
C GLY A 80 1.69 3.46 13.57
N ILE A 81 1.52 2.32 14.22
CA ILE A 81 2.64 1.52 14.72
C ILE A 81 3.49 1.05 13.54
N VAL A 82 4.79 1.28 13.63
CA VAL A 82 5.76 0.83 12.62
C VAL A 82 6.86 0.03 13.32
N VAL A 83 7.07 -1.20 12.88
CA VAL A 83 8.17 -2.05 13.33
C VAL A 83 9.01 -2.47 12.14
N ALA A 84 10.31 -2.48 12.30
CA ALA A 84 11.25 -2.82 11.24
C ALA A 84 12.33 -3.75 11.75
N GLU A 85 12.64 -4.77 10.97
CA GLU A 85 13.74 -5.70 11.20
C GLU A 85 14.39 -6.00 9.86
N GLY A 86 15.69 -5.70 9.73
CA GLY A 86 16.39 -5.85 8.45
C GLY A 86 15.71 -5.03 7.35
N ASN A 87 15.37 -5.70 6.26
CA ASN A 87 14.69 -5.12 5.09
C ASN A 87 13.18 -5.34 5.13
N THR A 88 12.60 -5.64 6.29
CA THR A 88 11.16 -5.86 6.46
C THR A 88 10.57 -4.81 7.37
N ILE A 89 9.44 -4.22 6.97
CA ILE A 89 8.66 -3.29 7.77
C ILE A 89 7.24 -3.82 7.90
N ALA A 90 6.72 -3.87 9.13
CA ALA A 90 5.31 -4.09 9.39
C ALA A 90 4.70 -2.84 10.00
N CYS A 91 3.50 -2.46 9.59
CA CYS A 91 2.86 -1.25 10.12
C CYS A 91 1.34 -1.28 10.02
N GLN A 92 0.72 -0.41 10.83
CA GLN A 92 -0.67 0.01 10.65
C GLN A 92 -0.74 1.14 9.63
N THR A 93 -1.78 1.13 8.80
CA THR A 93 -2.02 2.19 7.81
C THR A 93 -3.51 2.51 7.78
N TRP A 94 -3.81 3.80 7.72
CA TRP A 94 -5.17 4.28 7.42
C TRP A 94 -5.12 5.10 6.15
N ILE A 95 -5.97 4.73 5.18
CA ILE A 95 -6.22 5.54 3.99
C ILE A 95 -7.66 6.04 4.09
N GLU A 96 -7.82 7.35 4.05
CA GLU A 96 -9.11 8.01 4.25
C GLU A 96 -9.48 8.82 3.03
N GLY A 97 -10.78 8.96 2.78
CA GLY A 97 -11.29 9.82 1.74
C GLY A 97 -12.82 9.85 1.73
N THR A 98 -13.37 10.75 0.94
CA THR A 98 -14.81 10.86 0.71
C THR A 98 -15.15 10.21 -0.64
N PHE A 99 -16.07 9.26 -0.64
CA PHE A 99 -16.43 8.48 -1.83
C PHE A 99 -17.39 9.28 -2.72
N THR A 100 -16.81 9.98 -3.71
CA THR A 100 -17.52 10.98 -4.54
C THR A 100 -17.71 10.59 -6.00
N CYS A 101 -16.91 9.64 -6.53
CA CYS A 101 -17.00 9.17 -7.90
C CYS A 101 -16.96 7.64 -7.96
N GLU A 102 -17.30 7.06 -9.10
CA GLU A 102 -17.29 5.60 -9.27
C GLU A 102 -15.92 5.00 -8.90
N PHE A 103 -15.94 3.97 -8.07
CA PHE A 103 -14.75 3.18 -7.73
C PHE A 103 -14.69 1.94 -8.61
N THR A 104 -13.96 2.02 -9.72
CA THR A 104 -13.94 0.99 -10.76
C THR A 104 -13.26 -0.31 -10.32
N GLN A 105 -12.29 -0.23 -9.42
CA GLN A 105 -11.52 -1.38 -8.94
C GLN A 105 -11.79 -1.68 -7.46
N SER A 106 -13.02 -1.45 -7.00
CA SER A 106 -13.38 -1.85 -5.64
C SER A 106 -13.31 -3.37 -5.47
N PRO A 107 -13.18 -3.86 -4.22
CA PRO A 107 -13.20 -5.31 -3.96
C PRO A 107 -14.48 -6.02 -4.40
N ALA A 108 -15.58 -5.29 -4.56
CA ALA A 108 -16.87 -5.82 -5.03
C ALA A 108 -17.15 -5.51 -6.51
N GLY A 109 -16.11 -5.13 -7.29
CA GLY A 109 -16.26 -4.63 -8.64
C GLY A 109 -16.61 -3.14 -8.68
N PRO A 110 -16.98 -2.59 -9.85
CA PRO A 110 -17.34 -1.18 -9.95
C PRO A 110 -18.50 -0.82 -9.01
N LEU A 111 -18.32 0.22 -8.21
CA LEU A 111 -19.33 0.72 -7.27
C LEU A 111 -19.62 2.19 -7.53
N PRO A 112 -20.92 2.59 -7.51
CA PRO A 112 -21.29 4.00 -7.55
C PRO A 112 -20.92 4.70 -6.24
N PRO A 113 -20.65 6.01 -6.27
CA PRO A 113 -20.33 6.77 -5.06
C PRO A 113 -21.56 6.85 -4.14
N ASN A 114 -21.31 6.97 -2.83
CA ASN A 114 -22.33 7.16 -1.83
C ASN A 114 -22.13 8.40 -0.96
N GLY A 115 -21.08 9.18 -1.22
CA GLY A 115 -20.75 10.40 -0.46
C GLY A 115 -20.23 10.14 0.95
N ALA A 116 -20.00 8.88 1.33
CA ALA A 116 -19.55 8.53 2.67
C ALA A 116 -18.08 8.87 2.90
N SER A 117 -17.75 9.18 4.15
CA SER A 117 -16.36 9.18 4.62
C SER A 117 -15.94 7.73 4.81
N VAL A 118 -14.87 7.31 4.12
CA VAL A 118 -14.36 5.94 4.13
C VAL A 118 -12.97 5.91 4.76
N VAL A 119 -12.74 4.95 5.64
CA VAL A 119 -11.44 4.67 6.25
C VAL A 119 -11.06 3.23 5.92
N MET A 120 -9.98 3.08 5.16
CA MET A 120 -9.36 1.77 4.92
C MET A 120 -8.34 1.52 6.02
N ASP A 121 -8.65 0.60 6.92
CA ASP A 121 -7.82 0.24 8.08
C ASP A 121 -7.02 -1.01 7.73
N LEU A 122 -5.71 -0.83 7.58
CA LEU A 122 -4.82 -1.84 7.00
C LEU A 122 -3.71 -2.25 7.97
N ILE A 123 -3.35 -3.53 7.90
CA ILE A 123 -2.07 -4.04 8.41
C ILE A 123 -1.23 -4.46 7.22
N ASN A 124 -0.02 -3.94 7.15
CA ASN A 124 0.89 -4.16 6.02
C ASN A 124 2.18 -4.82 6.48
N ILE A 125 2.73 -5.68 5.63
CA ILE A 125 4.12 -6.12 5.72
C ILE A 125 4.78 -5.78 4.40
N PHE A 126 5.90 -5.05 4.46
CA PHE A 126 6.68 -4.63 3.29
C PHE A 126 8.06 -5.28 3.33
N ARG A 127 8.50 -5.77 2.18
CA ARG A 127 9.87 -6.25 2.00
C ARG A 127 10.59 -5.40 0.98
N PHE A 128 11.83 -5.04 1.30
CA PHE A 128 12.70 -4.22 0.45
C PHE A 128 13.88 -5.03 -0.04
N ASP A 129 14.43 -4.68 -1.19
CA ASP A 129 15.74 -5.16 -1.62
C ASP A 129 16.87 -4.32 -0.98
N ASP A 130 18.13 -4.67 -1.27
CA ASP A 130 19.29 -3.97 -0.70
C ASP A 130 19.45 -2.54 -1.26
N ASP A 131 18.77 -2.20 -2.34
CA ASP A 131 18.73 -0.85 -2.91
C ASP A 131 17.54 -0.02 -2.39
N GLY A 132 16.85 -0.51 -1.35
CA GLY A 132 15.74 0.20 -0.72
C GLY A 132 14.48 0.28 -1.58
N ARG A 133 14.33 -0.63 -2.55
CA ARG A 133 13.14 -0.73 -3.40
C ARG A 133 12.21 -1.81 -2.87
N LEU A 134 10.91 -1.54 -2.94
CA LEU A 134 9.88 -2.51 -2.59
C LEU A 134 9.88 -3.70 -3.56
N ILE A 135 9.91 -4.90 -3.01
CA ILE A 135 9.84 -6.16 -3.76
C ILE A 135 8.61 -6.99 -3.42
N GLU A 136 8.00 -6.75 -2.27
CA GLU A 136 6.81 -7.49 -1.85
C GLU A 136 6.03 -6.71 -0.80
N GLU A 137 4.70 -6.79 -0.88
CA GLU A 137 3.80 -6.21 0.11
C GLU A 137 2.66 -7.19 0.40
N PHE A 138 2.36 -7.35 1.69
CA PHE A 138 1.18 -8.07 2.17
C PHE A 138 0.25 -7.09 2.87
N VAL A 139 -1.04 -7.14 2.54
CA VAL A 139 -2.06 -6.29 3.16
C VAL A 139 -3.21 -7.15 3.68
N ARG A 140 -3.64 -6.84 4.88
CA ARG A 140 -4.87 -7.38 5.47
C ARG A 140 -5.72 -6.24 6.00
N THR A 141 -7.02 -6.39 5.88
CA THR A 141 -8.00 -5.41 6.35
C THR A 141 -9.24 -6.11 6.88
N ASP A 142 -10.04 -5.38 7.65
CA ASP A 142 -11.42 -5.77 7.93
C ASP A 142 -12.26 -5.51 6.67
N TYR A 143 -12.34 -6.53 5.85
CA TYR A 143 -12.99 -6.48 4.54
C TYR A 143 -14.48 -6.20 4.64
N ARG A 144 -15.13 -6.75 5.64
CA ARG A 144 -16.57 -6.56 5.85
C ARG A 144 -16.90 -5.09 6.19
N THR A 145 -16.12 -4.49 7.08
CA THR A 145 -16.27 -3.07 7.41
C THR A 145 -16.01 -2.19 6.20
N LEU A 146 -14.99 -2.49 5.40
CA LEU A 146 -14.70 -1.75 4.17
C LEU A 146 -15.89 -1.82 3.19
N LEU A 147 -16.41 -3.01 2.92
CA LEU A 147 -17.56 -3.18 2.01
C LEU A 147 -18.80 -2.43 2.50
N ARG A 148 -19.03 -2.43 3.81
CA ARG A 148 -20.14 -1.67 4.42
C ARG A 148 -20.00 -0.17 4.16
N GLN A 149 -18.80 0.39 4.39
CA GLN A 149 -18.53 1.81 4.12
C GLN A 149 -18.72 2.17 2.65
N LEU A 150 -18.37 1.25 1.74
CA LEU A 150 -18.52 1.43 0.29
C LEU A 150 -19.95 1.22 -0.20
N GLY A 151 -20.88 0.81 0.66
CA GLY A 151 -22.26 0.51 0.28
C GLY A 151 -22.43 -0.83 -0.43
N ALA A 152 -21.49 -1.76 -0.26
CA ALA A 152 -21.46 -3.06 -0.95
C ALA A 152 -21.74 -4.25 -0.02
N GLU A 153 -22.27 -4.00 1.19
CA GLU A 153 -22.62 -5.08 2.13
C GLU A 153 -23.70 -5.98 1.55
N GLY A 154 -23.44 -7.30 1.56
CA GLY A 154 -24.37 -8.29 1.03
C GLY A 154 -24.24 -8.59 -0.46
N ARG A 155 -23.24 -8.03 -1.13
CA ARG A 155 -22.94 -8.35 -2.53
C ARG A 155 -21.87 -9.43 -2.65
#